data_3f9a8713d18439ca83d1ec7606ecd089
#
_entry.id   3f9a8713d18439ca83d1ec7606ecd089
#
_cell.length_a   1.000
_cell.length_b   1.000
_cell.length_c   1.000
_cell.angle_alpha   90.00
_cell.angle_beta   90.00
_cell.angle_gamma   90.00
#
_symmetry.space_group_name_H-M   'P 1'
#
loop_
_entity.id
_entity.type
_entity.pdbx_description
1 polymer ?
#
loop_
_entity_poly.entity_id
_entity_poly.type
_entity_poly.pdbx_seq_one_letter_code
_entity_poly.pdbx_strand_id
1 'polypeptide(L)'
;MEYNKLYFNNELSMCRFTYIYMRGPFGRYTTSITPKGERIGHIWISRSIDLNEDMLEELMVHEMIHHYVQTIDGVSFDGLFQHGRHFVRQIKRIKKRYGLVIWVCCPHWHFRNEKPKYSLSSKVIGYLRNNLHLF
;
A
#
# COMPACT_ATOMS: atom_id res chain seq x y z
N MET A 1 9.32 5.77 -8.80
CA MET A 1 8.83 5.20 -7.56
C MET A 1 9.46 3.86 -7.30
N GLU A 2 10.17 3.78 -6.21
CA GLU A 2 11.04 2.64 -5.94
C GLU A 2 10.28 1.31 -5.80
N TYR A 3 9.21 1.27 -5.01
CA TYR A 3 8.42 0.05 -4.80
C TYR A 3 7.69 -0.43 -6.06
N ASN A 4 7.24 0.47 -6.93
CA ASN A 4 6.65 0.07 -8.21
C ASN A 4 7.67 -0.62 -9.10
N LYS A 5 8.87 -0.05 -9.17
CA LYS A 5 9.99 -0.67 -9.90
C LYS A 5 10.39 -2.01 -9.28
N LEU A 6 10.52 -2.06 -7.96
CA LEU A 6 11.04 -3.24 -7.26
C LEU A 6 10.05 -4.41 -7.28
N TYR A 7 8.78 -4.18 -6.96
CA TYR A 7 7.79 -5.24 -6.75
C TYR A 7 6.81 -5.44 -7.90
N PHE A 8 6.66 -4.45 -8.78
CA PHE A 8 5.63 -4.44 -9.83
C PHE A 8 6.17 -4.11 -11.24
N ASN A 9 7.48 -4.17 -11.46
CA ASN A 9 8.15 -3.92 -12.75
C ASN A 9 7.73 -2.59 -13.42
N ASN A 10 7.38 -1.57 -12.66
CA ASN A 10 6.79 -0.30 -13.14
C ASN A 10 5.43 -0.45 -13.86
N GLU A 11 4.72 -1.55 -13.66
CA GLU A 11 3.43 -1.79 -14.32
C GLU A 11 2.28 -0.98 -13.74
N LEU A 12 2.40 -0.52 -12.48
CA LEU A 12 1.35 0.25 -11.85
C LEU A 12 1.24 1.65 -12.46
N SER A 13 0.03 1.99 -12.86
CA SER A 13 -0.33 3.34 -13.29
C SER A 13 -0.22 4.35 -12.14
N MET A 14 -0.32 5.63 -12.49
CA MET A 14 -0.29 6.72 -11.52
C MET A 14 -1.34 6.53 -10.43
N CYS A 15 -0.92 6.72 -9.19
CA CYS A 15 -1.76 6.65 -8.02
C CYS A 15 -1.48 7.87 -7.13
N ARG A 16 -2.53 8.47 -6.60
CA ARG A 16 -2.38 9.55 -5.62
C ARG A 16 -1.96 8.96 -4.29
N PHE A 17 -1.27 9.78 -3.51
CA PHE A 17 -0.82 9.40 -2.19
C PHE A 17 -1.16 10.49 -1.17
N THR A 18 -1.66 10.10 0.01
CA THR A 18 -1.92 11.03 1.12
C THR A 18 -1.45 10.43 2.44
N TYR A 19 -0.74 11.24 3.20
CA TYR A 19 -0.31 10.94 4.56
C TYR A 19 -1.08 11.82 5.53
N ILE A 20 -2.05 11.25 6.25
CA ILE A 20 -3.01 11.99 7.07
C ILE A 20 -3.38 11.18 8.31
N TYR A 21 -3.81 11.87 9.36
CA TYR A 21 -4.37 11.18 10.50
C TYR A 21 -5.68 10.48 10.11
N MET A 22 -5.72 9.17 10.31
CA MET A 22 -6.92 8.34 10.14
C MET A 22 -7.21 7.58 11.43
N ARG A 23 -8.48 7.57 11.82
CA ARG A 23 -8.94 6.78 12.96
C ARG A 23 -9.28 5.36 12.47
N GLY A 24 -8.57 4.38 12.97
CA GLY A 24 -8.80 2.95 12.66
C GLY A 24 -7.77 2.36 11.72
N PRO A 25 -7.91 2.40 10.38
CA PRO A 25 -6.99 1.72 9.48
C PRO A 25 -5.63 2.42 9.45
N PHE A 26 -4.54 1.63 9.28
CA PHE A 26 -3.19 2.16 9.07
C PHE A 26 -2.97 2.59 7.63
N GLY A 27 -3.60 1.90 6.68
CA GLY A 27 -3.62 2.23 5.28
C GLY A 27 -5.01 2.04 4.68
N ARG A 28 -5.23 2.67 3.54
CA ARG A 28 -6.47 2.53 2.76
C ARG A 28 -6.17 2.76 1.30
N TYR A 29 -6.77 1.94 0.46
CA TYR A 29 -6.80 2.15 -0.98
C TYR A 29 -8.22 2.51 -1.43
N THR A 30 -8.33 3.52 -2.28
CA THR A 30 -9.59 3.91 -2.92
C THR A 30 -9.37 4.16 -4.40
N THR A 31 -10.42 4.08 -5.19
CA THR A 31 -10.41 4.45 -6.61
C THR A 31 -11.48 5.48 -6.91
N SER A 32 -11.17 6.33 -7.87
CA SER A 32 -12.14 7.23 -8.51
C SER A 32 -12.09 7.04 -10.03
N ILE A 33 -13.17 7.40 -10.70
CA ILE A 33 -13.25 7.37 -12.16
C ILE A 33 -13.31 8.81 -12.64
N THR A 34 -12.42 9.17 -13.55
CA THR A 34 -12.43 10.50 -14.17
C THR A 34 -13.62 10.64 -15.13
N PRO A 35 -14.00 11.89 -15.53
CA PRO A 35 -15.00 12.10 -16.58
C PRO A 35 -14.66 11.42 -17.91
N LYS A 36 -13.38 11.13 -18.15
CA LYS A 36 -12.89 10.38 -19.32
C LYS A 36 -12.96 8.86 -19.17
N GLY A 37 -13.45 8.37 -18.03
CA GLY A 37 -13.52 6.94 -17.74
C GLY A 37 -12.22 6.30 -17.23
N GLU A 38 -11.17 7.08 -16.97
CA GLU A 38 -9.91 6.57 -16.43
C GLU A 38 -10.05 6.30 -14.94
N ARG A 39 -9.52 5.17 -14.49
CA ARG A 39 -9.49 4.82 -13.06
C ARG A 39 -8.22 5.37 -12.41
N ILE A 40 -8.38 6.18 -11.39
CA ILE A 40 -7.28 6.73 -10.58
C ILE A 40 -7.30 6.08 -9.21
N GLY A 41 -6.19 5.45 -8.83
CA GLY A 41 -5.98 4.94 -7.48
C GLY A 41 -5.58 6.05 -6.51
N HIS A 42 -5.89 5.85 -5.23
CA HIS A 42 -5.46 6.71 -4.15
C HIS A 42 -5.10 5.87 -2.93
N ILE A 43 -3.86 5.96 -2.50
CA ILE A 43 -3.36 5.32 -1.28
C ILE A 43 -3.31 6.35 -0.15
N TRP A 44 -3.87 5.98 0.98
CA TRP A 44 -3.88 6.75 2.21
C TRP A 44 -3.06 6.02 3.26
N ILE A 45 -2.14 6.72 3.91
CA ILE A 45 -1.36 6.18 5.04
C ILE A 45 -1.64 6.98 6.28
N SER A 46 -1.91 6.28 7.38
CA SER A 46 -2.26 6.92 8.65
C SER A 46 -1.03 7.44 9.39
N ARG A 47 -1.17 8.65 9.93
CA ARG A 47 -0.22 9.22 10.88
C ARG A 47 -0.49 8.80 12.33
N SER A 48 -1.47 7.93 12.56
CA SER A 48 -1.87 7.50 13.90
C SER A 48 -0.84 6.64 14.62
N ILE A 49 0.12 6.10 13.88
CA ILE A 49 1.23 5.29 14.40
C ILE A 49 2.56 5.76 13.81
N ASP A 50 3.63 5.51 14.57
CA ASP A 50 4.99 5.69 14.07
C ASP A 50 5.40 4.46 13.28
N LEU A 51 5.68 4.63 12.00
CA LEU A 51 6.13 3.58 11.09
C LEU A 51 7.65 3.65 10.94
N ASN A 52 8.34 2.53 11.11
CA ASN A 52 9.69 2.38 10.63
C ASN A 52 9.70 2.07 9.11
N GLU A 53 10.88 1.99 8.50
CA GLU A 53 10.99 1.76 7.06
C GLU A 53 10.37 0.44 6.63
N ASP A 54 10.60 -0.65 7.38
CA ASP A 54 10.07 -1.98 7.07
C ASP A 54 8.55 -2.02 7.17
N MET A 55 7.98 -1.41 8.21
CA MET A 55 6.54 -1.31 8.40
C MET A 55 5.89 -0.47 7.31
N LEU A 56 6.53 0.63 6.90
CA LEU A 56 6.05 1.45 5.80
C LEU A 56 6.11 0.70 4.49
N GLU A 57 7.17 -0.04 4.21
CA GLU A 57 7.30 -0.86 3.02
C GLU A 57 6.19 -1.90 2.94
N GLU A 58 5.98 -2.67 4.00
CA GLU A 58 4.88 -3.65 4.08
C GLU A 58 3.52 -3.00 3.82
N LEU A 59 3.24 -1.87 4.48
CA LEU A 59 1.98 -1.15 4.36
C LEU A 59 1.77 -0.59 2.95
N MET A 60 2.79 0.06 2.40
CA MET A 60 2.74 0.61 1.05
C MET A 60 2.52 -0.48 0.00
N VAL A 61 3.27 -1.58 0.09
CA VAL A 61 3.13 -2.68 -0.86
C VAL A 61 1.77 -3.36 -0.73
N HIS A 62 1.23 -3.47 0.49
CA HIS A 62 -0.14 -3.95 0.71
C HIS A 62 -1.17 -3.11 -0.08
N GLU A 63 -1.13 -1.80 0.07
CA GLU A 63 -2.06 -0.90 -0.63
C GLU A 63 -1.80 -0.88 -2.16
N MET A 64 -0.54 -1.02 -2.58
CA MET A 64 -0.19 -1.14 -3.99
C MET A 64 -0.71 -2.45 -4.62
N ILE A 65 -0.84 -3.52 -3.85
CA ILE A 65 -1.50 -4.76 -4.31
C ILE A 65 -2.97 -4.50 -4.63
N HIS A 66 -3.69 -3.73 -3.81
CA HIS A 66 -5.07 -3.34 -4.14
C HIS A 66 -5.13 -2.58 -5.45
N HIS A 67 -4.19 -1.65 -5.68
CA HIS A 67 -4.10 -0.92 -6.94
C HIS A 67 -3.83 -1.85 -8.13
N TYR A 68 -2.90 -2.81 -7.98
CA TYR A 68 -2.60 -3.81 -8.99
C TYR A 68 -3.84 -4.65 -9.36
N VAL A 69 -4.52 -5.20 -8.36
CA VAL A 69 -5.71 -6.04 -8.56
C VAL A 69 -6.82 -5.27 -9.30
N GLN A 70 -7.03 -4.02 -8.95
CA GLN A 70 -8.10 -3.23 -9.58
C GLN A 70 -7.74 -2.70 -10.97
N THR A 71 -6.48 -2.36 -11.21
CA THR A 71 -6.07 -1.71 -12.47
C THR A 71 -5.43 -2.67 -13.48
N ILE A 72 -4.67 -3.64 -13.04
CA ILE A 72 -3.99 -4.61 -13.92
C ILE A 72 -4.84 -5.87 -14.09
N ASP A 73 -5.27 -6.49 -12.98
CA ASP A 73 -6.16 -7.66 -13.04
C ASP A 73 -7.59 -7.29 -13.44
N GLY A 74 -7.96 -6.01 -13.36
CA GLY A 74 -9.29 -5.50 -13.73
C GLY A 74 -10.41 -5.98 -12.79
N VAL A 75 -10.10 -6.36 -11.57
CA VAL A 75 -11.05 -6.92 -10.60
C VAL A 75 -11.58 -5.82 -9.68
N SER A 76 -12.85 -5.46 -9.83
CA SER A 76 -13.49 -4.43 -9.00
C SER A 76 -13.86 -4.92 -7.61
N PHE A 77 -14.12 -6.22 -7.46
CA PHE A 77 -14.46 -6.87 -6.21
C PHE A 77 -13.63 -8.14 -6.02
N ASP A 78 -12.78 -8.17 -5.03
CA ASP A 78 -11.91 -9.30 -4.70
C ASP A 78 -12.18 -9.82 -3.28
N GLY A 79 -13.39 -10.36 -3.08
CA GLY A 79 -13.77 -10.98 -1.80
C GLY A 79 -13.94 -10.01 -0.64
N LEU A 80 -13.95 -10.56 0.57
CA LEU A 80 -14.15 -9.81 1.81
C LEU A 80 -12.98 -8.82 2.03
N PHE A 81 -13.31 -7.54 2.26
CA PHE A 81 -12.34 -6.45 2.42
C PHE A 81 -11.35 -6.31 1.26
N GLN A 82 -11.73 -6.77 0.05
CA GLN A 82 -10.84 -6.77 -1.13
C GLN A 82 -9.56 -7.62 -0.96
N HIS A 83 -9.59 -8.61 -0.09
CA HIS A 83 -8.49 -9.53 0.20
C HIS A 83 -8.76 -10.96 -0.31
N GLY A 84 -9.35 -11.08 -1.48
CA GLY A 84 -9.68 -12.36 -2.10
C GLY A 84 -8.50 -13.02 -2.82
N ARG A 85 -8.83 -13.91 -3.75
CA ARG A 85 -7.83 -14.75 -4.45
C ARG A 85 -6.79 -13.95 -5.25
N HIS A 86 -7.18 -12.83 -5.84
CA HIS A 86 -6.27 -11.99 -6.64
C HIS A 86 -5.24 -11.30 -5.73
N PHE A 87 -5.70 -10.73 -4.62
CA PHE A 87 -4.84 -10.13 -3.60
C PHE A 87 -3.86 -11.16 -3.03
N VAL A 88 -4.34 -12.32 -2.60
CA VAL A 88 -3.51 -13.39 -2.03
C VAL A 88 -2.49 -13.91 -3.06
N ARG A 89 -2.85 -13.98 -4.34
CA ARG A 89 -1.92 -14.36 -5.40
C ARG A 89 -0.72 -13.40 -5.47
N GLN A 90 -0.96 -12.10 -5.37
CA GLN A 90 0.11 -11.10 -5.37
C GLN A 90 0.98 -11.18 -4.11
N ILE A 91 0.38 -11.40 -2.94
CA ILE A 91 1.15 -11.66 -1.71
C ILE A 91 2.11 -12.85 -1.89
N LYS A 92 1.61 -13.96 -2.41
CA LYS A 92 2.43 -15.16 -2.65
C LYS A 92 3.54 -14.91 -3.68
N ARG A 93 3.23 -14.19 -4.74
CA ARG A 93 4.22 -13.80 -5.76
C ARG A 93 5.35 -12.97 -5.16
N ILE A 94 5.01 -11.93 -4.41
CA ILE A 94 5.99 -11.03 -3.78
C ILE A 94 6.83 -11.78 -2.76
N LYS A 95 6.22 -12.59 -1.91
CA LYS A 95 6.95 -13.42 -0.94
C LYS A 95 7.92 -14.38 -1.63
N LYS A 96 7.47 -15.08 -2.68
CA LYS A 96 8.31 -16.05 -3.40
C LYS A 96 9.49 -15.37 -4.10
N ARG A 97 9.27 -14.22 -4.71
CA ARG A 97 10.26 -13.55 -5.56
C ARG A 97 11.22 -12.66 -4.79
N TYR A 98 10.74 -12.01 -3.75
CA TYR A 98 11.49 -10.94 -3.04
C TYR A 98 11.68 -11.22 -1.54
N GLY A 99 11.04 -12.25 -0.98
CA GLY A 99 11.10 -12.58 0.44
C GLY A 99 10.27 -11.64 1.33
N LEU A 100 9.58 -10.65 0.76
CA LEU A 100 8.75 -9.73 1.52
C LEU A 100 7.44 -10.38 1.94
N VAL A 101 7.16 -10.41 3.23
CA VAL A 101 5.92 -10.96 3.80
C VAL A 101 4.92 -9.84 4.02
N ILE A 102 3.81 -9.90 3.29
CA ILE A 102 2.70 -8.96 3.41
C ILE A 102 1.55 -9.63 4.15
N TRP A 103 0.95 -8.95 5.12
CA TRP A 103 -0.24 -9.45 5.81
C TRP A 103 -1.50 -9.36 4.93
N VAL A 104 -2.47 -10.19 5.21
CA VAL A 104 -3.76 -10.16 4.50
C VAL A 104 -4.71 -9.14 5.14
N CYS A 105 -5.00 -9.27 6.43
CA CYS A 105 -5.98 -8.43 7.12
C CYS A 105 -5.37 -7.46 8.12
N CYS A 106 -4.39 -7.93 8.90
CA CYS A 106 -3.74 -7.13 9.93
C CYS A 106 -2.23 -7.35 9.89
N PRO A 107 -1.43 -6.30 10.00
CA PRO A 107 0.00 -6.46 10.05
C PRO A 107 0.41 -7.25 11.31
N HIS A 108 1.34 -8.17 11.18
CA HIS A 108 1.81 -9.01 12.28
C HIS A 108 2.40 -8.22 13.46
N TRP A 109 2.99 -7.06 13.18
CA TRP A 109 3.51 -6.15 14.21
C TRP A 109 2.41 -5.44 15.01
N HIS A 110 1.16 -5.40 14.55
CA HIS A 110 0.02 -4.85 15.29
C HIS A 110 -0.28 -5.65 16.57
N PHE A 111 -0.08 -6.96 16.54
CA PHE A 111 -0.39 -7.85 17.66
C PHE A 111 0.75 -8.00 18.67
N ARG A 112 1.94 -7.50 18.37
CA ARG A 112 3.12 -7.68 19.23
C ARG A 112 3.23 -6.69 20.38
N ASN A 113 2.28 -5.78 20.59
CA ASN A 113 2.35 -4.68 21.55
C ASN A 113 3.67 -3.88 21.49
N GLU A 114 4.45 -4.10 20.46
CA GLU A 114 5.66 -3.35 20.19
C GLU A 114 5.24 -2.01 19.60
N LYS A 115 5.25 -0.97 20.43
CA LYS A 115 5.28 0.39 19.88
C LYS A 115 6.49 0.45 18.94
N PRO A 116 6.33 0.91 17.70
CA PRO A 116 7.46 1.06 16.80
C PRO A 116 8.54 1.87 17.53
N LYS A 117 9.74 1.31 17.58
CA LYS A 117 10.86 1.94 18.28
C LYS A 117 11.36 3.22 17.63
N TYR A 118 10.85 3.55 16.45
CA TYR A 118 11.35 4.66 15.63
C TYR A 118 10.20 5.49 15.09
N SER A 119 10.28 6.80 15.24
CA SER A 119 9.50 7.73 14.45
C SER A 119 9.88 7.58 12.98
N LEU A 120 8.95 7.91 12.08
CA LEU A 120 9.27 8.00 10.65
C LEU A 120 10.58 8.74 10.47
N SER A 121 11.58 8.07 9.88
CA SER A 121 12.85 8.72 9.62
C SER A 121 12.63 9.96 8.76
N SER A 122 13.49 10.97 8.90
CA SER A 122 13.43 12.17 8.08
C SER A 122 13.46 11.85 6.57
N LYS A 123 14.07 10.73 6.18
CA LYS A 123 14.08 10.21 4.81
C LYS A 123 12.70 9.74 4.37
N VAL A 124 11.99 9.00 5.23
CA VAL A 124 10.63 8.52 4.95
C VAL A 124 9.65 9.70 4.89
N ILE A 125 9.76 10.64 5.82
CA ILE A 125 8.97 11.88 5.80
C ILE A 125 9.29 12.69 4.54
N GLY A 126 10.56 12.80 4.17
CA GLY A 126 11.00 13.46 2.94
C GLY A 126 10.46 12.78 1.71
N TYR A 127 10.54 11.45 1.65
CA TYR A 127 9.97 10.65 0.58
C TYR A 127 8.45 10.85 0.47
N LEU A 128 7.73 10.74 1.58
CA LEU A 128 6.28 10.95 1.63
C LEU A 128 5.90 12.38 1.22
N ARG A 129 6.65 13.37 1.69
CA ARG A 129 6.41 14.78 1.39
C ARG A 129 6.69 15.13 -0.08
N ASN A 130 7.76 14.59 -0.66
CA ASN A 130 8.16 14.83 -2.05
C ASN A 130 7.32 14.05 -3.07
N ASN A 131 6.70 12.95 -2.66
CA ASN A 131 5.88 12.09 -3.51
C ASN A 131 4.37 12.19 -3.17
N LEU A 132 3.97 13.27 -2.46
CA LEU A 132 2.58 13.51 -2.06
C LEU A 132 1.58 13.59 -3.22
N HIS A 133 2.03 13.63 -4.46
CA HIS A 133 1.16 13.90 -5.59
C HIS A 133 1.01 12.75 -6.57
N LEU A 134 2.01 11.90 -6.74
CA LEU A 134 1.99 10.92 -7.83
C LEU A 134 2.89 9.72 -7.54
N PHE A 135 2.34 8.58 -7.67
CA PHE A 135 3.12 7.40 -7.94
C PHE A 135 3.55 7.38 -9.39
#